data_1e4f9c0f92b34a2ef899d6e5110f2b62
#
_entry.id   1e4f9c0f92b34a2ef899d6e5110f2b62
#
_cell.length_a   1.000
_cell.length_b   1.000
_cell.length_c   1.000
_cell.angle_alpha   90.00
_cell.angle_beta   90.00
_cell.angle_gamma   90.00
#
_symmetry.space_group_name_H-M   'P 1'
#
loop_
_entity.id
_entity.type
_entity.pdbx_description
1 polymer ?
#
loop_
_entity_poly.entity_id
_entity_poly.type
_entity_poly.pdbx_seq_one_letter_code
_entity_poly.pdbx_strand_id
1 'polypeptide(L)'
;MAYYITTIRFTPQGVKGIDDTIRRAETFKVEAKKHGVKVVDVYWTMGDYDGLMILEAADGESAAGALLHLASLGNVHTTTVQAFRAAEMEKVLKKAKAG
;
A
#
# COMPACT_ATOMS: atom_id res chain seq x y z
N MET A 1 -9.87 5.45 10.76
CA MET A 1 -9.16 4.88 9.58
C MET A 1 -7.70 5.24 9.65
N ALA A 2 -6.85 4.33 9.32
CA ALA A 2 -5.41 4.56 9.27
C ALA A 2 -4.94 4.58 7.82
N TYR A 3 -3.86 5.31 7.57
CA TYR A 3 -3.26 5.42 6.25
C TYR A 3 -1.92 4.70 6.23
N TYR A 4 -1.61 4.11 5.09
CA TYR A 4 -0.37 3.37 4.88
C TYR A 4 0.21 3.77 3.54
N ILE A 5 1.52 3.94 3.50
CA ILE A 5 2.24 4.19 2.24
C ILE A 5 3.05 2.93 1.94
N THR A 6 2.83 2.38 0.76
CA THR A 6 3.47 1.16 0.31
C THR A 6 4.34 1.46 -0.89
N THR A 7 5.63 1.18 -0.79
CA THR A 7 6.51 1.21 -1.94
C THR A 7 6.58 -0.18 -2.56
N ILE A 8 6.72 -0.23 -3.86
CA ILE A 8 6.63 -1.45 -4.66
C ILE A 8 7.89 -1.61 -5.48
N ARG A 9 8.45 -2.82 -5.47
CA ARG A 9 9.51 -3.23 -6.39
C ARG A 9 9.04 -4.43 -7.17
N PHE A 10 9.23 -4.42 -8.49
CA PHE A 10 8.88 -5.55 -9.31
C PHE A 10 9.86 -6.71 -9.09
N THR A 11 9.32 -7.92 -9.06
CA THR A 11 10.11 -9.14 -9.14
C THR A 11 10.50 -9.40 -10.60
N PRO A 12 11.41 -10.35 -10.88
CA PRO A 12 11.67 -10.76 -12.27
C PRO A 12 10.39 -11.19 -12.99
N GLN A 13 9.49 -11.89 -12.31
CA GLN A 13 8.18 -12.27 -12.87
C GLN A 13 7.35 -11.05 -13.22
N GLY A 14 7.32 -10.04 -12.32
CA GLY A 14 6.59 -8.80 -12.55
C GLY A 14 7.09 -8.02 -13.74
N VAL A 15 8.41 -7.98 -13.93
CA VAL A 15 9.03 -7.33 -15.10
C VAL A 15 8.69 -8.05 -16.38
N LYS A 16 8.72 -9.37 -16.39
CA LYS A 16 8.37 -10.14 -17.58
C LYS A 16 6.95 -9.88 -18.07
N GLY A 17 6.01 -9.69 -17.12
CA GLY A 17 4.62 -9.40 -17.44
C GLY A 17 4.29 -7.91 -17.32
N ILE A 18 5.25 -7.02 -17.54
CA ILE A 18 5.07 -5.58 -17.28
C ILE A 18 3.90 -4.95 -18.05
N ASP A 19 3.57 -5.50 -19.20
CA ASP A 19 2.45 -4.99 -20.01
C ASP A 19 1.11 -5.08 -19.26
N ASP A 20 1.02 -5.95 -18.26
CA ASP A 20 -0.19 -6.14 -17.45
C ASP A 20 -0.21 -5.29 -16.18
N THR A 21 0.78 -4.43 -15.96
CA THR A 21 0.94 -3.75 -14.67
C THR A 21 -0.26 -2.89 -14.29
N ILE A 22 -0.87 -2.19 -15.25
CA ILE A 22 -2.06 -1.36 -14.98
C ILE A 22 -3.24 -2.26 -14.61
N ARG A 23 -3.45 -3.34 -15.33
CA ARG A 23 -4.53 -4.28 -15.05
C ARG A 23 -4.35 -4.93 -13.68
N ARG A 24 -3.10 -5.29 -13.32
CA ARG A 24 -2.80 -5.85 -11.99
C ARG A 24 -3.12 -4.85 -10.89
N ALA A 25 -2.83 -3.57 -11.09
CA ALA A 25 -3.16 -2.53 -10.12
C ALA A 25 -4.69 -2.40 -9.95
N GLU A 26 -5.44 -2.40 -11.04
CA GLU A 26 -6.90 -2.36 -10.98
C GLU A 26 -7.49 -3.59 -10.29
N THR A 27 -6.95 -4.76 -10.57
CA THR A 27 -7.35 -6.00 -9.90
C THR A 27 -7.09 -5.91 -8.41
N PHE A 28 -5.93 -5.39 -8.02
CA PHE A 28 -5.60 -5.24 -6.61
C PHE A 28 -6.57 -4.30 -5.89
N LYS A 29 -6.98 -3.20 -6.54
CA LYS A 29 -7.96 -2.28 -5.94
C LYS A 29 -9.25 -3.02 -5.56
N VAL A 30 -9.72 -3.89 -6.44
CA VAL A 30 -10.93 -4.70 -6.21
C VAL A 30 -10.69 -5.71 -5.08
N GLU A 31 -9.58 -6.42 -5.13
CA GLU A 31 -9.24 -7.43 -4.12
C GLU A 31 -9.02 -6.80 -2.73
N ALA A 32 -8.36 -5.64 -2.69
CA ALA A 32 -8.11 -4.92 -1.44
C ALA A 32 -9.42 -4.56 -0.73
N LYS A 33 -10.44 -4.16 -1.48
CA LYS A 33 -11.76 -3.87 -0.91
C LYS A 33 -12.34 -5.06 -0.17
N LYS A 34 -12.13 -6.26 -0.65
CA LYS A 34 -12.60 -7.48 0.00
C LYS A 34 -11.90 -7.70 1.35
N HIS A 35 -10.72 -7.14 1.53
CA HIS A 35 -9.96 -7.17 2.78
C HIS A 35 -10.22 -5.94 3.66
N GLY A 36 -11.15 -5.06 3.26
CA GLY A 36 -11.44 -3.84 4.00
C GLY A 36 -10.42 -2.74 3.79
N VAL A 37 -9.71 -2.76 2.67
CA VAL A 37 -8.66 -1.79 2.34
C VAL A 37 -9.06 -1.01 1.10
N LYS A 38 -8.96 0.32 1.19
CA LYS A 38 -9.16 1.21 0.05
C LYS A 38 -7.80 1.64 -0.49
N VAL A 39 -7.59 1.44 -1.79
CA VAL A 39 -6.43 1.99 -2.48
C VAL A 39 -6.79 3.42 -2.89
N VAL A 40 -6.19 4.40 -2.22
CA VAL A 40 -6.49 5.82 -2.43
C VAL A 40 -5.82 6.32 -3.70
N ASP A 41 -4.53 5.99 -3.86
CA ASP A 41 -3.72 6.39 -5.01
C ASP A 41 -2.73 5.30 -5.38
N VAL A 42 -2.37 5.26 -6.66
CA VAL A 42 -1.31 4.39 -7.19
C VAL A 42 -0.46 5.22 -8.14
N TYR A 43 0.85 5.13 -7.99
CA TYR A 43 1.81 5.77 -8.87
C TYR A 43 2.84 4.75 -9.33
N TRP A 44 3.27 4.84 -10.59
CA TRP A 44 4.46 4.16 -11.08
C TRP A 44 5.61 5.16 -10.98
N THR A 45 6.74 4.70 -10.50
CA THR A 45 7.89 5.56 -10.23
C THR A 45 9.13 5.03 -10.92
N MET A 46 10.13 5.87 -11.00
CA MET A 46 11.48 5.45 -11.35
C MET A 46 12.43 5.89 -10.24
N GLY A 47 13.52 5.14 -10.05
CA GLY A 47 14.45 5.37 -8.95
C GLY A 47 14.55 4.15 -8.05
N ASP A 48 14.57 4.36 -6.74
CA ASP A 48 14.80 3.29 -5.77
C ASP A 48 13.68 2.24 -5.72
N TYR A 49 12.48 2.61 -6.13
CA TYR A 49 11.35 1.68 -6.20
C TYR A 49 10.53 1.96 -7.45
N ASP A 50 9.68 1.00 -7.81
CA ASP A 50 8.98 1.01 -9.11
C ASP A 50 7.55 1.53 -9.02
N GLY A 51 7.02 1.65 -7.81
CA GLY A 51 5.67 2.16 -7.61
C GLY A 51 5.42 2.55 -6.17
N LEU A 52 4.33 3.28 -5.97
CA LEU A 52 3.90 3.74 -4.66
C LEU A 52 2.38 3.69 -4.59
N MET A 53 1.85 3.16 -3.49
CA MET A 53 0.42 3.18 -3.22
C MET A 53 0.15 3.86 -1.89
N ILE A 54 -0.99 4.54 -1.83
CA ILE A 54 -1.54 5.04 -0.58
C ILE A 54 -2.78 4.21 -0.26
N LEU A 55 -2.79 3.59 0.92
CA LEU A 55 -3.88 2.73 1.37
C LEU A 55 -4.56 3.34 2.58
N GLU A 56 -5.85 3.07 2.70
CA GLU A 56 -6.65 3.43 3.87
C GLU A 56 -7.30 2.15 4.39
N ALA A 57 -7.14 1.87 5.68
CA ALA A 57 -7.68 0.67 6.30
C ALA A 57 -8.09 0.94 7.74
N ALA A 58 -8.99 0.13 8.27
CA ALA A 58 -9.43 0.25 9.66
C ALA A 58 -8.29 -0.04 10.64
N ASP A 59 -7.41 -0.98 10.29
CA ASP A 59 -6.32 -1.44 11.15
C ASP A 59 -5.17 -2.03 10.31
N GLY A 60 -4.06 -2.29 11.01
CA GLY A 60 -2.88 -2.84 10.38
C GLY A 60 -3.06 -4.29 9.92
N GLU A 61 -3.90 -5.06 10.59
CA GLU A 61 -4.16 -6.45 10.21
C GLU A 61 -4.83 -6.52 8.84
N SER A 62 -5.80 -5.66 8.59
CA SER A 62 -6.46 -5.58 7.28
C SER A 62 -5.49 -5.17 6.19
N ALA A 63 -4.67 -4.15 6.46
CA ALA A 63 -3.66 -3.70 5.51
C ALA A 63 -2.65 -4.81 5.21
N ALA A 64 -2.14 -5.47 6.24
CA ALA A 64 -1.19 -6.58 6.11
C ALA A 64 -1.79 -7.74 5.31
N GLY A 65 -3.06 -8.08 5.56
CA GLY A 65 -3.73 -9.15 4.84
C GLY A 65 -3.82 -8.88 3.34
N ALA A 66 -4.21 -7.66 2.96
CA ALA A 66 -4.28 -7.26 1.56
C ALA A 66 -2.89 -7.31 0.91
N LEU A 67 -1.87 -6.84 1.61
CA LEU A 67 -0.50 -6.80 1.09
C LEU A 67 0.11 -8.21 0.96
N LEU A 68 -0.17 -9.11 1.89
CA LEU A 68 0.25 -10.50 1.77
C LEU A 68 -0.41 -11.19 0.59
N HIS A 69 -1.69 -10.90 0.36
CA HIS A 69 -2.38 -11.40 -0.82
C HIS A 69 -1.68 -10.93 -2.10
N LEU A 70 -1.37 -9.65 -2.18
CA LEU A 70 -0.65 -9.08 -3.33
C LEU A 70 0.71 -9.77 -3.51
N ALA A 71 1.47 -9.92 -2.42
CA ALA A 71 2.79 -10.56 -2.45
C ALA A 71 2.71 -12.01 -2.93
N SER A 72 1.64 -12.72 -2.56
CA SER A 72 1.47 -14.14 -2.94
C SER A 72 1.36 -14.35 -4.45
N LEU A 73 1.00 -13.33 -5.19
CA LEU A 73 0.90 -13.40 -6.65
C LEU A 73 2.28 -13.38 -7.33
N GLY A 74 3.32 -13.00 -6.60
CA GLY A 74 4.70 -13.14 -7.06
C GLY A 74 5.22 -12.03 -7.98
N ASN A 75 4.44 -10.99 -8.22
CA ASN A 75 4.81 -9.93 -9.17
C ASN A 75 5.56 -8.76 -8.53
N VAL A 76 5.43 -8.58 -7.21
CA VAL A 76 5.98 -7.43 -6.51
C VAL A 76 6.49 -7.79 -5.12
N HIS A 77 7.49 -7.01 -4.67
CA HIS A 77 7.88 -6.89 -3.25
C HIS A 77 7.35 -5.57 -2.76
N THR A 78 6.84 -5.53 -1.53
CA THR A 78 6.30 -4.31 -0.95
C THR A 78 6.98 -3.98 0.38
N THR A 79 7.08 -2.68 0.65
CA THR A 79 7.49 -2.16 1.95
C THR A 79 6.44 -1.15 2.36
N THR A 80 5.86 -1.31 3.54
CA THR A 80 4.74 -0.48 3.98
C THR A 80 5.04 0.17 5.31
N VAL A 81 4.72 1.45 5.40
CA VAL A 81 4.79 2.22 6.65
C VAL A 81 3.43 2.82 6.93
N GLN A 82 3.10 2.96 8.21
CA GLN A 82 1.90 3.70 8.57
C GLN A 82 2.19 5.19 8.41
N ALA A 83 1.23 5.92 7.86
CA ALA A 83 1.36 7.35 7.61
C ALA A 83 0.29 8.12 8.37
N PHE A 84 0.60 9.35 8.72
CA PHE A 84 -0.30 10.24 9.45
C PHE A 84 -0.51 11.50 8.61
N ARG A 85 -1.76 11.81 8.29
CA ARG A 85 -2.10 13.10 7.71
C ARG A 85 -2.12 14.14 8.81
N ALA A 86 -2.23 15.41 8.45
CA ALA A 86 -2.22 16.51 9.44
C ALA A 86 -3.22 16.29 10.58
N ALA A 87 -4.43 15.83 10.26
CA ALA A 87 -5.47 15.60 11.26
C ALA A 87 -5.07 14.50 12.25
N GLU A 88 -4.48 13.40 11.79
CA GLU A 88 -4.00 12.33 12.67
C GLU A 88 -2.75 12.76 13.41
N MET A 89 -1.91 13.57 12.78
CA MET A 89 -0.70 14.07 13.44
C MET A 89 -1.02 14.96 14.64
N GLU A 90 -2.13 15.68 14.62
CA GLU A 90 -2.60 16.43 15.78
C GLU A 90 -2.82 15.52 16.98
N LYS A 91 -3.40 14.34 16.76
CA LYS A 91 -3.62 13.35 17.83
C LYS A 91 -2.30 12.79 18.36
N VAL A 92 -1.35 12.53 17.46
CA VAL A 92 -0.01 12.06 17.83
C VAL A 92 0.68 13.09 18.72
N LEU A 93 0.60 14.37 18.34
CA LEU A 93 1.20 15.47 19.10
C LEU A 93 0.60 15.58 20.49
N LYS A 94 -0.71 15.42 20.62
CA LYS A 94 -1.38 15.44 21.92
C LYS A 94 -0.87 14.32 22.82
N LYS A 95 -0.72 13.13 22.29
CA LYS A 95 -0.19 11.98 23.04
C LYS A 95 1.26 12.17 23.42
N ALA A 96 2.06 12.77 22.55
CA ALA A 96 3.47 13.07 22.85
C ALA A 96 3.59 14.06 24.00
N LYS A 97 2.71 15.08 24.05
CA LYS A 97 2.69 16.08 25.12
C LYS A 97 2.15 15.56 26.44
N ALA A 98 1.25 14.58 26.38
CA ALA A 98 0.65 14.00 27.57
C ALA A 98 1.62 13.09 28.34
N GLY A 99 2.65 12.62 27.66
CA GLY A 99 3.68 11.77 28.26
C GLY A 99 4.72 12.59 28.98
#